data_bbd905cacdae7e652139164cbf0cabc2
#
_entry.id   bbd905cacdae7e652139164cbf0cabc2
#
_cell.length_a   1.000
_cell.length_b   1.000
_cell.length_c   1.000
_cell.angle_alpha   90.00
_cell.angle_beta   90.00
_cell.angle_gamma   90.00
#
_symmetry.space_group_name_H-M   'P 1'
#
loop_
_entity.id
_entity.type
_entity.pdbx_description
1 polymer ?
#
loop_
_entity_poly.entity_id
_entity_poly.type
_entity_poly.pdbx_seq_one_letter_code
_entity_poly.pdbx_strand_id
1 'polypeptide(L)'
;MTRRYTRRETVKLMGAAAVGSSLLGAAPAAGASSVQPRARPDDRRSPSARAEEDLRGLFVILSTPYTASGALDYEDLAFQVEWLEHAGVHGLVWPQNSSDYPRLTDDEIRRGMETLARANRGRPMALVLGVQRDATREMVELARFAEALEPDMMIAMPPKVGSSLADYRTYYTSLAEVTSRPVMIQTQPNLPGVEFETDFILELASEYPHLGYVKEEAEPVFDRISALVGQPQIQRVYSAMRGRYFAYDLRLGVDGLVSGMSMYADVFAAMWAAYRAENWGDVRDIHAKLLVMLTCEEEIPGAGRYLLHRRGIFRTSRSRGGEVRLTQVQIDEIEHNLRGLEAYLLPVPSRRA
;
A
#
# COMPACT_ATOMS: atom_id res chain seq x y z
N MET A 1 -34.98 26.66 6.54
CA MET A 1 -36.24 25.92 6.25
C MET A 1 -35.93 24.85 5.23
N THR A 2 -35.68 23.64 5.68
CA THR A 2 -35.31 22.48 4.83
C THR A 2 -36.62 21.73 4.47
N ARG A 3 -36.98 21.74 3.20
CA ARG A 3 -38.18 21.08 2.67
C ARG A 3 -37.92 19.57 2.61
N ARG A 4 -38.62 18.78 3.42
CA ARG A 4 -38.61 17.33 3.38
C ARG A 4 -39.55 16.84 2.27
N TYR A 5 -39.01 16.08 1.31
CA TYR A 5 -39.81 15.44 0.25
C TYR A 5 -40.36 14.10 0.75
N THR A 6 -41.61 13.78 0.38
CA THR A 6 -42.23 12.50 0.73
C THR A 6 -41.92 11.43 -0.32
N ARG A 7 -41.97 10.16 0.08
CA ARG A 7 -41.67 8.98 -0.77
C ARG A 7 -42.45 8.95 -2.11
N ARG A 8 -43.56 9.64 -2.22
CA ARG A 8 -44.40 9.71 -3.44
C ARG A 8 -43.89 10.76 -4.45
N GLU A 9 -43.17 11.77 -4.03
CA GLU A 9 -42.62 12.80 -4.91
C GLU A 9 -41.31 12.34 -5.59
N THR A 10 -40.55 11.46 -4.94
CA THR A 10 -39.31 10.89 -5.50
C THR A 10 -39.58 9.93 -6.67
N VAL A 11 -40.72 9.22 -6.68
CA VAL A 11 -41.07 8.28 -7.74
C VAL A 11 -41.57 8.97 -9.02
N LYS A 12 -42.05 10.21 -8.96
CA LYS A 12 -42.52 10.95 -10.14
C LYS A 12 -41.38 11.61 -10.95
N LEU A 13 -40.18 11.71 -10.42
CA LEU A 13 -39.02 12.29 -11.11
C LEU A 13 -38.20 11.24 -11.92
N MET A 14 -38.51 9.93 -11.79
CA MET A 14 -37.80 8.86 -12.52
C MET A 14 -38.58 8.32 -13.76
N GLY A 15 -39.68 8.97 -14.14
CA GLY A 15 -40.59 8.44 -15.16
C GLY A 15 -40.73 9.29 -16.43
N ALA A 16 -39.63 9.75 -17.03
CA ALA A 16 -39.74 10.39 -18.35
C ALA A 16 -38.42 10.34 -19.12
N ALA A 17 -38.06 9.17 -19.65
CA ALA A 17 -37.19 9.03 -20.83
C ALA A 17 -37.25 7.57 -21.31
N ALA A 18 -38.23 7.23 -22.09
CA ALA A 18 -38.21 6.03 -22.91
C ALA A 18 -38.78 6.41 -24.29
N VAL A 19 -38.12 5.90 -25.27
CA VAL A 19 -38.49 5.70 -26.69
C VAL A 19 -37.48 6.32 -27.67
N GLY A 20 -36.76 5.43 -28.32
CA GLY A 20 -35.90 5.70 -29.45
C GLY A 20 -35.19 4.42 -29.88
N SER A 21 -35.95 3.48 -30.49
CA SER A 21 -35.38 2.28 -31.11
C SER A 21 -34.65 2.64 -32.41
N SER A 22 -33.49 2.04 -32.67
CA SER A 22 -33.16 1.52 -34.03
C SER A 22 -31.78 0.86 -34.09
N LEU A 23 -31.81 -0.42 -34.48
CA LEU A 23 -30.94 -1.13 -35.44
C LEU A 23 -29.50 -1.50 -35.08
N LEU A 24 -29.38 -2.77 -34.70
CA LEU A 24 -28.46 -3.81 -35.20
C LEU A 24 -27.22 -3.38 -36.01
N GLY A 25 -26.08 -3.63 -35.38
CA GLY A 25 -24.79 -3.79 -36.04
C GLY A 25 -23.93 -4.69 -35.16
N ALA A 26 -23.82 -5.97 -35.50
CA ALA A 26 -22.90 -6.88 -34.86
C ALA A 26 -21.47 -6.50 -35.25
N ALA A 27 -20.67 -6.10 -34.28
CA ALA A 27 -19.23 -5.98 -34.42
C ALA A 27 -18.54 -7.25 -33.90
N PRO A 28 -17.47 -7.73 -34.58
CA PRO A 28 -16.80 -8.97 -34.23
C PRO A 28 -16.05 -8.85 -32.90
N ALA A 29 -16.00 -9.96 -32.16
CA ALA A 29 -15.24 -10.10 -30.94
C ALA A 29 -13.77 -9.72 -31.16
N ALA A 30 -13.34 -8.65 -30.54
CA ALA A 30 -11.93 -8.27 -30.48
C ALA A 30 -11.21 -9.29 -29.59
N GLY A 31 -10.23 -9.97 -30.18
CA GLY A 31 -9.41 -10.96 -29.51
C GLY A 31 -8.67 -10.33 -28.32
N ALA A 32 -8.60 -11.09 -27.24
CA ALA A 32 -7.79 -10.78 -26.08
C ALA A 32 -6.34 -10.59 -26.52
N SER A 33 -5.91 -9.33 -26.57
CA SER A 33 -4.51 -8.97 -26.81
C SER A 33 -3.74 -9.29 -25.54
N SER A 34 -2.92 -10.34 -25.57
CA SER A 34 -1.96 -10.66 -24.53
C SER A 34 -1.00 -9.50 -24.40
N VAL A 35 -1.15 -8.67 -23.37
CA VAL A 35 -0.18 -7.64 -23.01
C VAL A 35 1.07 -8.35 -22.50
N GLN A 36 2.03 -8.56 -23.39
CA GLN A 36 3.37 -8.99 -22.99
C GLN A 36 4.03 -7.83 -22.20
N PRO A 37 4.66 -8.11 -21.05
CA PRO A 37 5.42 -7.11 -20.34
C PRO A 37 6.59 -6.65 -21.22
N ARG A 38 6.61 -5.36 -21.58
CA ARG A 38 7.75 -4.75 -22.27
C ARG A 38 8.96 -4.84 -21.35
N ALA A 39 10.03 -5.48 -21.82
CA ALA A 39 11.35 -5.43 -21.19
C ALA A 39 11.78 -3.97 -21.01
N ARG A 40 12.10 -3.61 -19.76
CA ARG A 40 12.66 -2.30 -19.40
C ARG A 40 14.11 -2.19 -19.89
N PRO A 41 14.60 -0.98 -20.23
CA PRO A 41 16.03 -0.77 -20.50
C PRO A 41 16.88 -1.15 -19.28
N ASP A 42 18.00 -1.77 -19.52
CA ASP A 42 19.03 -2.18 -18.55
C ASP A 42 19.69 -0.93 -17.93
N ASP A 43 19.13 -0.42 -16.85
CA ASP A 43 19.65 0.74 -16.12
C ASP A 43 20.19 0.28 -14.76
N ARG A 44 21.42 -0.25 -14.76
CA ARG A 44 22.17 -0.60 -13.55
C ARG A 44 22.64 0.66 -12.84
N ARG A 45 21.72 1.42 -12.28
CA ARG A 45 22.05 2.57 -11.43
C ARG A 45 22.39 2.09 -10.03
N SER A 46 23.42 2.75 -9.47
CA SER A 46 23.83 2.62 -8.08
C SER A 46 22.65 2.94 -7.14
N PRO A 47 22.41 2.22 -6.02
CA PRO A 47 21.26 2.42 -5.13
C PRO A 47 21.09 3.84 -4.57
N SER A 48 22.12 4.66 -4.60
CA SER A 48 22.16 5.99 -3.95
C SER A 48 21.59 7.15 -4.76
N ALA A 49 20.98 6.93 -5.93
CA ALA A 49 20.48 8.00 -6.80
C ALA A 49 19.28 7.57 -7.63
N ARG A 50 18.24 6.99 -7.02
CA ARG A 50 16.95 6.98 -7.71
C ARG A 50 16.46 8.41 -7.79
N ALA A 51 16.20 8.88 -9.01
CA ALA A 51 15.61 10.18 -9.23
C ALA A 51 14.24 10.24 -8.51
N GLU A 52 13.83 11.41 -8.03
CA GLU A 52 12.53 11.62 -7.39
C GLU A 52 11.36 11.08 -8.23
N GLU A 53 11.48 11.05 -9.54
CA GLU A 53 10.51 10.46 -10.46
C GLU A 53 10.28 8.95 -10.24
N ASP A 54 11.26 8.23 -9.73
CA ASP A 54 11.18 6.78 -9.51
C ASP A 54 10.41 6.40 -8.23
N LEU A 55 10.02 7.38 -7.40
CA LEU A 55 9.26 7.17 -6.17
C LEU A 55 7.75 7.36 -6.39
N ARG A 56 7.23 7.07 -7.57
CA ARG A 56 5.80 7.03 -7.90
C ARG A 56 5.32 5.59 -8.06
N GLY A 57 4.06 5.34 -7.75
CA GLY A 57 3.40 4.06 -8.02
C GLY A 57 3.05 3.25 -6.78
N LEU A 58 3.25 1.95 -6.84
CA LEU A 58 2.77 1.01 -5.85
C LEU A 58 3.90 0.61 -4.90
N PHE A 59 3.72 0.90 -3.62
CA PHE A 59 4.61 0.53 -2.54
C PHE A 59 3.88 -0.46 -1.63
N VAL A 60 4.27 -1.72 -1.69
CA VAL A 60 3.57 -2.78 -0.97
C VAL A 60 4.20 -3.00 0.40
N ILE A 61 3.39 -2.83 1.44
CA ILE A 61 3.78 -3.20 2.80
C ILE A 61 3.74 -4.73 2.89
N LEU A 62 4.89 -5.35 3.12
CA LEU A 62 5.00 -6.80 3.21
C LEU A 62 4.33 -7.32 4.49
N SER A 63 3.58 -8.39 4.34
CA SER A 63 3.12 -9.17 5.49
C SER A 63 4.28 -9.98 6.07
N THR A 64 4.39 -10.09 7.39
CA THR A 64 5.43 -10.89 8.03
C THR A 64 5.05 -12.37 8.01
N PRO A 65 5.84 -13.24 7.33
CA PRO A 65 5.60 -14.68 7.32
C PRO A 65 6.12 -15.34 8.59
N TYR A 66 5.50 -16.46 8.98
CA TYR A 66 5.93 -17.27 10.12
C TYR A 66 6.07 -18.74 9.74
N THR A 67 7.09 -19.40 10.29
CA THR A 67 7.30 -20.84 10.17
C THR A 67 6.20 -21.63 10.90
N ALA A 68 6.14 -22.93 10.70
CA ALA A 68 5.23 -23.81 11.45
C ALA A 68 5.45 -23.74 12.97
N SER A 69 6.65 -23.40 13.45
CA SER A 69 6.94 -23.19 14.87
C SER A 69 6.53 -21.82 15.40
N GLY A 70 6.13 -20.86 14.52
CA GLY A 70 5.77 -19.50 14.88
C GLY A 70 6.93 -18.50 14.92
N ALA A 71 8.15 -18.91 14.56
CA ALA A 71 9.26 -18.00 14.34
C ALA A 71 9.06 -17.22 13.02
N LEU A 72 9.67 -16.02 12.91
CA LEU A 72 9.68 -15.28 11.66
C LEU A 72 10.37 -16.08 10.56
N ASP A 73 9.75 -16.22 9.40
CA ASP A 73 10.27 -16.91 8.24
C ASP A 73 11.01 -15.95 7.32
N TYR A 74 12.32 -15.84 7.49
CA TYR A 74 13.15 -14.94 6.69
C TYR A 74 13.29 -15.35 5.22
N GLU A 75 13.09 -16.65 4.92
CA GLU A 75 13.10 -17.12 3.52
C GLU A 75 11.85 -16.69 2.79
N ASP A 76 10.67 -16.85 3.42
CA ASP A 76 9.43 -16.36 2.86
C ASP A 76 9.39 -14.80 2.81
N LEU A 77 10.02 -14.13 3.78
CA LEU A 77 10.16 -12.67 3.75
C LEU A 77 11.00 -12.22 2.53
N ALA A 78 12.12 -12.89 2.27
CA ALA A 78 12.94 -12.63 1.08
C ALA A 78 12.21 -12.99 -0.23
N PHE A 79 11.46 -14.09 -0.24
CA PHE A 79 10.71 -14.53 -1.41
C PHE A 79 9.62 -13.52 -1.82
N GLN A 80 9.01 -12.81 -0.88
CA GLN A 80 8.07 -11.74 -1.23
C GLN A 80 8.70 -10.66 -2.13
N VAL A 81 10.01 -10.39 -1.99
CA VAL A 81 10.70 -9.43 -2.87
C VAL A 81 10.68 -9.91 -4.32
N GLU A 82 10.94 -11.21 -4.54
CA GLU A 82 10.86 -11.81 -5.87
C GLU A 82 9.42 -11.81 -6.43
N TRP A 83 8.45 -12.13 -5.59
CA TRP A 83 7.05 -12.04 -5.93
C TRP A 83 6.63 -10.63 -6.34
N LEU A 84 6.98 -9.61 -5.54
CA LEU A 84 6.60 -8.22 -5.79
C LEU A 84 7.24 -7.65 -7.06
N GLU A 85 8.50 -8.01 -7.35
CA GLU A 85 9.13 -7.66 -8.62
C GLU A 85 8.39 -8.29 -9.80
N HIS A 86 8.04 -9.59 -9.71
CA HIS A 86 7.27 -10.28 -10.72
C HIS A 86 5.88 -9.67 -10.92
N ALA A 87 5.23 -9.24 -9.84
CA ALA A 87 3.93 -8.55 -9.87
C ALA A 87 4.02 -7.14 -10.50
N GLY A 88 5.21 -6.56 -10.63
CA GLY A 88 5.40 -5.27 -11.28
C GLY A 88 5.16 -4.06 -10.37
N VAL A 89 5.34 -4.19 -9.05
CA VAL A 89 5.26 -3.06 -8.12
C VAL A 89 6.52 -2.21 -8.12
N HIS A 90 6.45 -1.03 -7.56
CA HIS A 90 7.50 0.00 -7.64
C HIS A 90 8.38 0.04 -6.39
N GLY A 91 7.86 -0.44 -5.25
CA GLY A 91 8.60 -0.48 -4.00
C GLY A 91 8.03 -1.45 -3.00
N LEU A 92 8.84 -1.80 -2.02
CA LEU A 92 8.49 -2.64 -0.89
C LEU A 92 8.72 -1.87 0.42
N VAL A 93 7.83 -2.07 1.39
CA VAL A 93 7.81 -1.37 2.68
C VAL A 93 7.79 -2.38 3.81
N TRP A 94 8.69 -2.25 4.80
CA TRP A 94 8.69 -3.11 5.99
C TRP A 94 9.59 -2.52 7.10
N PRO A 95 9.24 -2.71 8.39
CA PRO A 95 7.96 -3.16 8.89
C PRO A 95 6.97 -2.01 9.06
N GLN A 96 5.68 -2.31 8.98
CA GLN A 96 4.57 -1.39 9.21
C GLN A 96 3.41 -2.10 9.94
N ASN A 97 2.27 -1.42 10.18
CA ASN A 97 1.12 -2.03 10.85
C ASN A 97 0.69 -3.35 10.19
N SER A 98 0.58 -3.37 8.86
CA SER A 98 0.23 -4.58 8.10
C SER A 98 1.30 -5.67 8.12
N SER A 99 2.48 -5.38 8.67
CA SER A 99 3.58 -6.34 8.87
C SER A 99 3.58 -7.00 10.24
N ASP A 100 2.51 -6.88 11.04
CA ASP A 100 2.47 -7.35 12.44
C ASP A 100 3.50 -6.60 13.34
N TYR A 101 3.94 -5.39 12.95
CA TYR A 101 5.02 -4.63 13.57
C TYR A 101 4.99 -4.62 15.12
N PRO A 102 3.84 -4.39 15.80
CA PRO A 102 3.82 -4.34 17.26
C PRO A 102 4.13 -5.69 17.97
N ARG A 103 4.19 -6.78 17.19
CA ARG A 103 4.47 -8.13 17.70
C ARG A 103 5.88 -8.63 17.35
N LEU A 104 6.67 -7.83 16.67
CA LEU A 104 8.04 -8.16 16.31
C LEU A 104 9.00 -7.69 17.40
N THR A 105 10.00 -8.50 17.71
CA THR A 105 11.12 -8.08 18.55
C THR A 105 12.07 -7.17 17.78
N ASP A 106 12.91 -6.42 18.47
CA ASP A 106 13.92 -5.57 17.85
C ASP A 106 14.90 -6.36 16.99
N ASP A 107 15.31 -7.55 17.44
CA ASP A 107 16.17 -8.44 16.68
C ASP A 107 15.50 -8.94 15.40
N GLU A 108 14.20 -9.30 15.47
CA GLU A 108 13.44 -9.70 14.29
C GLU A 108 13.32 -8.55 13.29
N ILE A 109 13.10 -7.33 13.77
CA ILE A 109 13.02 -6.13 12.92
C ILE A 109 14.35 -5.89 12.22
N ARG A 110 15.46 -5.84 12.97
CA ARG A 110 16.79 -5.60 12.38
C ARG A 110 17.17 -6.68 11.37
N ARG A 111 17.02 -7.95 11.73
CA ARG A 111 17.30 -9.07 10.84
C ARG A 111 16.37 -9.10 9.62
N GLY A 112 15.11 -8.71 9.77
CA GLY A 112 14.15 -8.59 8.66
C GLY A 112 14.57 -7.49 7.69
N MET A 113 14.97 -6.32 8.19
CA MET A 113 15.50 -5.22 7.37
C MET A 113 16.75 -5.64 6.59
N GLU A 114 17.73 -6.30 7.23
CA GLU A 114 18.91 -6.83 6.57
C GLU A 114 18.56 -7.86 5.48
N THR A 115 17.57 -8.73 5.78
CA THR A 115 17.09 -9.74 4.82
C THR A 115 16.51 -9.06 3.58
N LEU A 116 15.67 -8.04 3.76
CA LEU A 116 15.05 -7.31 2.66
C LEU A 116 16.06 -6.47 1.87
N ALA A 117 16.97 -5.78 2.55
CA ALA A 117 18.05 -5.02 1.90
C ALA A 117 18.92 -5.93 1.00
N ARG A 118 19.27 -7.12 1.50
CA ARG A 118 20.00 -8.11 0.71
C ARG A 118 19.18 -8.66 -0.45
N ALA A 119 17.92 -9.02 -0.22
CA ALA A 119 17.03 -9.59 -1.24
C ALA A 119 16.69 -8.59 -2.34
N ASN A 120 16.60 -7.28 -2.02
CA ASN A 120 16.29 -6.23 -2.99
C ASN A 120 17.52 -5.67 -3.74
N ARG A 121 18.73 -6.05 -3.36
CA ARG A 121 19.95 -5.53 -3.97
C ARG A 121 20.01 -5.78 -5.47
N GLY A 122 20.16 -4.71 -6.24
CA GLY A 122 20.23 -4.76 -7.71
C GLY A 122 18.87 -4.95 -8.39
N ARG A 123 17.76 -4.91 -7.66
CA ARG A 123 16.41 -4.96 -8.21
C ARG A 123 15.87 -3.54 -8.49
N PRO A 124 14.89 -3.40 -9.39
CA PRO A 124 14.34 -2.09 -9.75
C PRO A 124 13.42 -1.46 -8.70
N MET A 125 12.99 -2.21 -7.70
CA MET A 125 12.06 -1.73 -6.67
C MET A 125 12.76 -0.87 -5.63
N ALA A 126 12.07 0.18 -5.15
CA ALA A 126 12.54 0.97 -4.02
C ALA A 126 12.38 0.18 -2.70
N LEU A 127 13.40 0.24 -1.85
CA LEU A 127 13.38 -0.29 -0.50
C LEU A 127 12.97 0.82 0.48
N VAL A 128 11.86 0.63 1.19
CA VAL A 128 11.37 1.55 2.22
C VAL A 128 11.40 0.86 3.58
N LEU A 129 12.20 1.39 4.51
CA LEU A 129 12.33 0.81 5.85
C LEU A 129 11.54 1.61 6.89
N GLY A 130 10.70 0.90 7.67
CA GLY A 130 9.88 1.47 8.73
C GLY A 130 10.66 1.63 10.02
N VAL A 131 10.83 2.88 10.48
CA VAL A 131 11.66 3.20 11.65
C VAL A 131 10.86 3.68 12.86
N GLN A 132 9.54 3.60 12.80
CA GLN A 132 8.65 4.05 13.88
C GLN A 132 8.95 3.37 15.22
N ARG A 133 8.91 4.17 16.30
CA ARG A 133 8.94 3.76 17.71
C ARG A 133 8.14 4.78 18.51
N ASP A 134 7.67 4.40 19.68
CA ASP A 134 6.96 5.33 20.56
C ASP A 134 7.91 6.34 21.23
N ALA A 135 9.17 5.97 21.48
CA ALA A 135 10.19 6.87 22.00
C ALA A 135 11.10 7.41 20.88
N THR A 136 11.29 8.72 20.81
CA THR A 136 12.16 9.39 19.82
C THR A 136 13.57 8.80 19.80
N ARG A 137 14.17 8.52 20.98
CA ARG A 137 15.49 7.91 21.06
C ARG A 137 15.56 6.55 20.37
N GLU A 138 14.60 5.69 20.62
CA GLU A 138 14.54 4.35 20.00
C GLU A 138 14.30 4.42 18.49
N MET A 139 13.51 5.39 18.05
CA MET A 139 13.32 5.67 16.63
C MET A 139 14.64 6.10 15.98
N VAL A 140 15.38 7.02 16.58
CA VAL A 140 16.70 7.50 16.11
C VAL A 140 17.71 6.35 16.04
N GLU A 141 17.75 5.47 17.05
CA GLU A 141 18.63 4.29 17.06
C GLU A 141 18.29 3.32 15.92
N LEU A 142 17.00 3.09 15.68
CA LEU A 142 16.56 2.23 14.57
C LEU A 142 16.79 2.91 13.21
N ALA A 143 16.57 4.21 13.10
CA ALA A 143 16.81 4.96 11.87
C ALA A 143 18.30 4.96 11.46
N ARG A 144 19.21 5.10 12.42
CA ARG A 144 20.66 4.96 12.18
C ARG A 144 21.04 3.56 11.69
N PHE A 145 20.42 2.53 12.25
CA PHE A 145 20.59 1.16 11.78
C PHE A 145 20.06 0.99 10.34
N ALA A 146 18.87 1.51 10.07
CA ALA A 146 18.26 1.45 8.74
C ALA A 146 19.08 2.23 7.70
N GLU A 147 19.65 3.41 8.06
CA GLU A 147 20.50 4.22 7.17
C GLU A 147 21.73 3.44 6.70
N ALA A 148 22.33 2.62 7.57
CA ALA A 148 23.47 1.78 7.21
C ALA A 148 23.12 0.65 6.22
N LEU A 149 21.84 0.37 6.01
CA LEU A 149 21.34 -0.59 5.01
C LEU A 149 21.03 0.07 3.65
N GLU A 150 21.24 1.38 3.52
CA GLU A 150 21.07 2.17 2.31
C GLU A 150 19.68 2.02 1.66
N PRO A 151 18.55 2.25 2.42
CA PRO A 151 17.22 2.22 1.82
C PRO A 151 17.03 3.39 0.83
N ASP A 152 16.08 3.27 -0.08
CA ASP A 152 15.71 4.38 -0.95
C ASP A 152 14.86 5.42 -0.19
N MET A 153 14.15 4.99 0.88
CA MET A 153 13.29 5.85 1.70
C MET A 153 13.12 5.24 3.09
N MET A 154 12.87 6.07 4.08
CA MET A 154 12.35 5.63 5.38
C MET A 154 10.87 5.99 5.53
N ILE A 155 10.15 5.28 6.40
CA ILE A 155 8.76 5.60 6.76
C ILE A 155 8.61 5.56 8.27
N ALA A 156 7.90 6.54 8.83
CA ALA A 156 7.57 6.59 10.24
C ALA A 156 6.15 7.08 10.49
N MET A 157 5.49 6.45 11.46
CA MET A 157 4.24 6.90 12.04
C MET A 157 4.54 7.79 13.26
N PRO A 158 3.71 8.77 13.59
CA PRO A 158 3.86 9.53 14.84
C PRO A 158 3.70 8.58 16.04
N PRO A 159 4.40 8.86 17.15
CA PRO A 159 4.26 8.08 18.37
C PRO A 159 2.84 8.13 18.93
N LYS A 160 2.37 7.04 19.53
CA LYS A 160 0.97 6.86 19.93
C LYS A 160 0.66 7.40 21.34
N VAL A 161 1.64 7.63 22.17
CA VAL A 161 1.44 7.90 23.61
C VAL A 161 1.83 9.32 23.98
N GLY A 162 0.86 10.07 24.56
CA GLY A 162 1.10 11.32 25.29
C GLY A 162 1.73 12.45 24.50
N SER A 163 1.56 12.45 23.18
CA SER A 163 2.30 13.33 22.30
C SER A 163 1.56 14.66 22.09
N SER A 164 2.29 15.75 22.19
CA SER A 164 1.91 17.09 21.73
C SER A 164 2.45 17.34 20.31
N LEU A 165 2.02 18.44 19.68
CA LEU A 165 2.64 18.87 18.41
C LEU A 165 4.16 19.13 18.57
N ALA A 166 4.60 19.59 19.73
CA ALA A 166 6.02 19.79 20.02
C ALA A 166 6.78 18.45 20.07
N ASP A 167 6.15 17.39 20.61
CA ASP A 167 6.74 16.04 20.63
C ASP A 167 6.83 15.47 19.21
N TYR A 168 5.78 15.66 18.39
CA TYR A 168 5.80 15.25 16.98
C TYR A 168 6.88 16.01 16.19
N ARG A 169 7.02 17.32 16.42
CA ARG A 169 8.09 18.10 15.81
C ARG A 169 9.46 17.53 16.19
N THR A 170 9.71 17.34 17.49
CA THR A 170 10.96 16.75 17.97
C THR A 170 11.22 15.37 17.35
N TYR A 171 10.19 14.55 17.23
CA TYR A 171 10.29 13.22 16.63
C TYR A 171 10.74 13.28 15.15
N TYR A 172 10.03 14.05 14.32
CA TYR A 172 10.34 14.12 12.90
C TYR A 172 11.59 14.93 12.57
N THR A 173 11.90 15.98 13.32
CA THR A 173 13.16 16.72 13.16
C THR A 173 14.36 15.85 13.56
N SER A 174 14.25 15.07 14.65
CA SER A 174 15.28 14.10 15.02
C SER A 174 15.49 13.03 13.94
N LEU A 175 14.43 12.59 13.27
CA LEU A 175 14.54 11.65 12.14
C LEU A 175 15.21 12.34 10.94
N ALA A 176 14.83 13.56 10.61
CA ALA A 176 15.41 14.35 9.52
C ALA A 176 16.91 14.61 9.70
N GLU A 177 17.38 14.69 10.94
CA GLU A 177 18.81 14.84 11.27
C GLU A 177 19.62 13.54 11.10
N VAL A 178 18.96 12.38 11.11
CA VAL A 178 19.63 11.08 10.93
C VAL A 178 19.90 10.80 9.45
N THR A 179 19.01 11.21 8.55
CA THR A 179 19.07 10.88 7.14
C THR A 179 18.78 12.08 6.25
N SER A 180 19.40 12.13 5.08
CA SER A 180 19.02 13.02 3.99
C SER A 180 18.15 12.32 2.91
N ARG A 181 17.86 11.03 3.11
CA ARG A 181 16.99 10.26 2.20
C ARG A 181 15.55 10.70 2.37
N PRO A 182 14.70 10.49 1.36
CA PRO A 182 13.26 10.67 1.50
C PRO A 182 12.70 9.98 2.75
N VAL A 183 11.86 10.69 3.49
CA VAL A 183 11.15 10.16 4.66
C VAL A 183 9.66 10.31 4.40
N MET A 184 8.95 9.20 4.41
CA MET A 184 7.50 9.17 4.29
C MET A 184 6.86 9.35 5.66
N ILE A 185 6.20 10.46 5.86
CA ILE A 185 5.34 10.68 7.02
C ILE A 185 4.05 9.89 6.80
N GLN A 186 3.77 8.92 7.66
CA GLN A 186 2.48 8.23 7.66
C GLN A 186 1.56 8.88 8.67
N THR A 187 0.44 9.40 8.24
CA THR A 187 -0.63 9.82 9.14
C THR A 187 -1.39 8.61 9.67
N GLN A 188 -2.17 8.76 10.71
CA GLN A 188 -2.99 7.70 11.27
C GLN A 188 -4.37 8.22 11.67
N PRO A 189 -5.45 7.45 11.44
CA PRO A 189 -6.74 7.77 12.01
C PRO A 189 -6.71 7.62 13.54
N ASN A 190 -7.42 8.48 14.23
CA ASN A 190 -7.68 8.37 15.67
C ASN A 190 -6.41 8.33 16.56
N LEU A 191 -5.41 9.17 16.27
CA LEU A 191 -4.30 9.37 17.20
C LEU A 191 -4.86 9.93 18.53
N PRO A 192 -4.51 9.33 19.67
CA PRO A 192 -4.94 9.87 20.94
C PRO A 192 -4.22 11.21 21.19
N GLY A 193 -4.97 12.28 21.42
CA GLY A 193 -4.46 13.57 21.85
C GLY A 193 -4.49 14.65 20.80
N VAL A 194 -3.40 14.89 20.09
CA VAL A 194 -3.27 16.03 19.17
C VAL A 194 -3.47 15.57 17.73
N GLU A 195 -4.31 16.30 17.01
CA GLU A 195 -4.48 16.08 15.58
C GLU A 195 -3.17 16.41 14.84
N PHE A 196 -2.78 15.51 13.96
CA PHE A 196 -1.62 15.66 13.09
C PHE A 196 -2.07 16.34 11.79
N GLU A 197 -2.28 17.67 11.89
CA GLU A 197 -2.87 18.48 10.84
C GLU A 197 -1.98 18.59 9.59
N THR A 198 -2.60 18.84 8.43
CA THR A 198 -1.88 19.02 7.16
C THR A 198 -0.92 20.21 7.21
N ASP A 199 -1.31 21.30 7.86
CA ASP A 199 -0.46 22.49 8.01
C ASP A 199 0.85 22.16 8.74
N PHE A 200 0.79 21.31 9.77
CA PHE A 200 1.99 20.86 10.46
C PHE A 200 2.92 20.05 9.56
N ILE A 201 2.38 19.20 8.68
CA ILE A 201 3.16 18.45 7.68
C ILE A 201 3.81 19.44 6.68
N LEU A 202 3.08 20.45 6.24
CA LEU A 202 3.60 21.48 5.34
C LEU A 202 4.74 22.29 5.96
N GLU A 203 4.63 22.64 7.26
CA GLU A 203 5.70 23.28 8.00
C GLU A 203 6.96 22.41 8.08
N LEU A 204 6.82 21.13 8.46
CA LEU A 204 7.94 20.19 8.53
C LEU A 204 8.63 20.03 7.16
N ALA A 205 7.85 19.87 6.09
CA ALA A 205 8.38 19.72 4.75
C ALA A 205 9.04 21.00 4.21
N SER A 206 8.60 22.17 4.67
CA SER A 206 9.26 23.45 4.35
C SER A 206 10.62 23.57 5.01
N GLU A 207 10.77 23.10 6.24
CA GLU A 207 12.01 23.13 7.01
C GLU A 207 12.97 22.00 6.55
N TYR A 208 12.42 20.82 6.30
CA TYR A 208 13.16 19.62 5.86
C TYR A 208 12.53 19.05 4.58
N PRO A 209 12.96 19.45 3.38
CA PRO A 209 12.33 19.03 2.11
C PRO A 209 12.21 17.51 1.89
N HIS A 210 13.12 16.73 2.45
CA HIS A 210 13.06 15.27 2.39
C HIS A 210 11.98 14.63 3.28
N LEU A 211 11.28 15.41 4.14
CA LEU A 211 10.05 15.02 4.83
C LEU A 211 8.78 15.24 3.98
N GLY A 212 8.90 15.73 2.75
CA GLY A 212 7.78 16.05 1.88
C GLY A 212 7.08 14.85 1.21
N TYR A 213 7.21 13.65 1.75
CA TYR A 213 6.54 12.43 1.29
C TYR A 213 5.49 12.01 2.30
N VAL A 214 4.23 11.87 1.87
CA VAL A 214 3.12 11.65 2.81
C VAL A 214 2.29 10.43 2.39
N LYS A 215 2.13 9.48 3.31
CA LYS A 215 1.12 8.44 3.24
C LYS A 215 -0.08 8.89 4.05
N GLU A 216 -1.14 9.34 3.38
CA GLU A 216 -2.30 9.94 4.03
C GLU A 216 -3.39 8.91 4.30
N GLU A 217 -3.75 8.73 5.57
CA GLU A 217 -4.84 7.86 6.01
C GLU A 217 -5.64 8.40 7.22
N ALA A 218 -5.37 9.65 7.62
CA ALA A 218 -6.17 10.30 8.67
C ALA A 218 -7.46 10.89 8.10
N GLU A 219 -8.53 10.86 8.89
CA GLU A 219 -9.81 11.46 8.50
C GLU A 219 -9.80 13.00 8.70
N PRO A 220 -10.47 13.76 7.84
CA PRO A 220 -11.16 13.36 6.60
C PRO A 220 -10.18 13.18 5.43
N VAL A 221 -9.96 11.92 5.01
CA VAL A 221 -8.89 11.52 4.08
C VAL A 221 -8.86 12.33 2.78
N PHE A 222 -10.01 12.54 2.14
CA PHE A 222 -10.08 13.20 0.83
C PHE A 222 -9.74 14.70 0.89
N ASP A 223 -10.18 15.38 1.96
CA ASP A 223 -9.89 16.80 2.17
C ASP A 223 -8.39 16.98 2.44
N ARG A 224 -7.81 16.09 3.23
CA ARG A 224 -6.38 16.10 3.58
C ARG A 224 -5.49 15.78 2.36
N ILE A 225 -5.83 14.79 1.55
CA ILE A 225 -5.15 14.53 0.26
C ILE A 225 -5.22 15.77 -0.63
N SER A 226 -6.42 16.39 -0.76
CA SER A 226 -6.61 17.60 -1.58
C SER A 226 -5.80 18.79 -1.06
N ALA A 227 -5.61 18.91 0.25
CA ALA A 227 -4.80 19.97 0.86
C ALA A 227 -3.29 19.79 0.63
N LEU A 228 -2.82 18.56 0.46
CA LEU A 228 -1.40 18.22 0.30
C LEU A 228 -0.96 18.16 -1.17
N VAL A 229 -1.83 17.64 -2.06
CA VAL A 229 -1.51 17.50 -3.48
C VAL A 229 -1.26 18.86 -4.14
N GLY A 230 -0.13 18.99 -4.84
CA GLY A 230 0.24 20.23 -5.55
C GLY A 230 0.87 21.31 -4.67
N GLN A 231 1.05 21.08 -3.37
CA GLN A 231 1.80 22.01 -2.52
C GLN A 231 3.30 21.97 -2.86
N PRO A 232 3.96 23.11 -2.99
CA PRO A 232 5.36 23.17 -3.49
C PRO A 232 6.38 22.46 -2.58
N GLN A 233 6.09 22.32 -1.28
CA GLN A 233 6.95 21.64 -0.32
C GLN A 233 6.68 20.12 -0.25
N ILE A 234 5.58 19.64 -0.86
CA ILE A 234 5.23 18.22 -0.87
C ILE A 234 5.75 17.58 -2.15
N GLN A 235 6.60 16.58 -1.99
CA GLN A 235 7.19 15.82 -3.08
C GLN A 235 6.25 14.76 -3.62
N ARG A 236 5.59 14.01 -2.72
CA ARG A 236 4.67 12.92 -3.09
C ARG A 236 3.57 12.74 -2.04
N VAL A 237 2.36 12.45 -2.52
CA VAL A 237 1.21 12.03 -1.69
C VAL A 237 0.78 10.64 -2.12
N TYR A 238 0.69 9.72 -1.18
CA TYR A 238 0.28 8.34 -1.44
C TYR A 238 -1.08 8.05 -0.80
N SER A 239 -1.93 7.39 -1.57
CA SER A 239 -3.13 6.74 -1.05
C SER A 239 -2.77 5.64 -0.04
N ALA A 240 -3.66 5.38 0.89
CA ALA A 240 -3.50 4.37 1.94
C ALA A 240 -4.79 3.55 2.12
N MET A 241 -5.28 3.35 3.36
CA MET A 241 -6.55 2.68 3.66
C MET A 241 -6.76 1.36 2.92
N ARG A 242 -5.68 0.56 2.79
CA ARG A 242 -5.67 -0.73 2.07
C ARG A 242 -6.06 -0.62 0.58
N GLY A 243 -6.04 0.59 0.01
CA GLY A 243 -6.47 0.84 -1.37
C GLY A 243 -7.97 0.98 -1.56
N ARG A 244 -8.76 1.05 -0.46
CA ARG A 244 -10.23 1.17 -0.49
C ARG A 244 -10.72 2.34 -1.33
N TYR A 245 -10.00 3.44 -1.31
CA TYR A 245 -10.36 4.67 -2.03
C TYR A 245 -9.49 4.95 -3.25
N PHE A 246 -8.61 4.02 -3.61
CA PHE A 246 -7.52 4.29 -4.55
C PHE A 246 -7.97 4.84 -5.91
N ALA A 247 -9.07 4.35 -6.48
CA ALA A 247 -9.60 4.91 -7.74
C ALA A 247 -10.05 6.37 -7.60
N TYR A 248 -10.55 6.78 -6.43
CA TYR A 248 -10.91 8.17 -6.17
C TYR A 248 -9.68 9.01 -5.86
N ASP A 249 -8.76 8.51 -5.05
CA ASP A 249 -7.51 9.18 -4.69
C ASP A 249 -6.65 9.48 -5.94
N LEU A 250 -6.63 8.57 -6.92
CA LEU A 250 -5.99 8.81 -8.21
C LEU A 250 -6.60 10.03 -8.96
N ARG A 251 -7.88 10.31 -8.78
CA ARG A 251 -8.52 11.51 -9.34
C ARG A 251 -8.17 12.76 -8.58
N LEU A 252 -7.84 12.66 -7.30
CA LEU A 252 -7.32 13.76 -6.49
C LEU A 252 -5.86 14.07 -6.81
N GLY A 253 -5.15 13.18 -7.54
CA GLY A 253 -3.80 13.42 -8.00
C GLY A 253 -2.71 12.80 -7.13
N VAL A 254 -3.03 11.75 -6.35
CA VAL A 254 -2.00 11.03 -5.58
C VAL A 254 -0.94 10.41 -6.49
N ASP A 255 0.28 10.33 -6.00
CA ASP A 255 1.44 9.80 -6.72
C ASP A 255 1.52 8.26 -6.71
N GLY A 256 0.66 7.60 -5.93
CA GLY A 256 0.64 6.15 -5.82
C GLY A 256 -0.13 5.63 -4.61
N LEU A 257 0.15 4.38 -4.24
CA LEU A 257 -0.48 3.68 -3.12
C LEU A 257 0.58 3.05 -2.23
N VAL A 258 0.44 3.20 -0.91
CA VAL A 258 1.19 2.44 0.09
C VAL A 258 0.24 1.55 0.87
N SER A 259 0.26 0.23 0.60
CA SER A 259 -0.75 -0.69 1.12
C SER A 259 -0.17 -2.06 1.50
N GLY A 260 -0.78 -2.70 2.50
CA GLY A 260 -0.45 -4.03 3.00
C GLY A 260 -1.04 -5.20 2.20
N MET A 261 -1.16 -5.09 0.90
CA MET A 261 -1.90 -6.03 0.04
C MET A 261 -0.98 -6.91 -0.82
N SER A 262 0.03 -7.56 -0.22
CA SER A 262 0.98 -8.43 -0.95
C SER A 262 0.29 -9.53 -1.76
N MET A 263 -0.87 -10.03 -1.29
CA MET A 263 -1.65 -11.07 -1.99
C MET A 263 -2.32 -10.59 -3.28
N TYR A 264 -2.45 -9.27 -3.50
CA TYR A 264 -3.08 -8.64 -4.67
C TYR A 264 -2.12 -7.66 -5.37
N ALA A 265 -0.83 -7.78 -5.17
CA ALA A 265 0.17 -6.88 -5.74
C ALA A 265 0.03 -6.77 -7.26
N ASP A 266 -0.21 -7.89 -7.94
CA ASP A 266 -0.45 -7.99 -9.38
C ASP A 266 -1.76 -7.31 -9.82
N VAL A 267 -2.82 -7.41 -9.03
CA VAL A 267 -4.11 -6.75 -9.32
C VAL A 267 -3.98 -5.24 -9.22
N PHE A 268 -3.30 -4.75 -8.17
CA PHE A 268 -2.99 -3.32 -8.06
C PHE A 268 -2.05 -2.86 -9.17
N ALA A 269 -1.09 -3.70 -9.60
CA ALA A 269 -0.21 -3.39 -10.73
C ALA A 269 -1.00 -3.27 -12.04
N ALA A 270 -1.98 -4.14 -12.28
CA ALA A 270 -2.88 -4.03 -13.42
C ALA A 270 -3.72 -2.74 -13.36
N MET A 271 -4.26 -2.39 -12.18
CA MET A 271 -5.01 -1.15 -11.97
C MET A 271 -4.14 0.10 -12.21
N TRP A 272 -2.90 0.09 -11.70
CA TRP A 272 -1.94 1.18 -11.94
C TRP A 272 -1.57 1.32 -13.41
N ALA A 273 -1.36 0.21 -14.12
CA ALA A 273 -1.11 0.20 -15.55
C ALA A 273 -2.29 0.79 -16.35
N ALA A 274 -3.53 0.44 -15.99
CA ALA A 274 -4.74 1.01 -16.57
C ALA A 274 -4.82 2.53 -16.33
N TYR A 275 -4.53 2.99 -15.10
CA TYR A 275 -4.45 4.41 -14.76
C TYR A 275 -3.40 5.14 -15.61
N ARG A 276 -2.19 4.58 -15.73
CA ARG A 276 -1.09 5.15 -16.54
C ARG A 276 -1.41 5.21 -18.03
N ALA A 277 -2.31 4.35 -18.50
CA ALA A 277 -2.85 4.34 -19.86
C ALA A 277 -4.11 5.22 -20.01
N GLU A 278 -4.51 5.96 -18.97
CA GLU A 278 -5.72 6.79 -18.91
C GLU A 278 -7.03 6.00 -19.14
N ASN A 279 -6.97 4.68 -18.98
CA ASN A 279 -8.13 3.79 -19.12
C ASN A 279 -8.93 3.72 -17.81
N TRP A 280 -9.72 4.74 -17.56
CA TRP A 280 -10.55 4.86 -16.37
C TRP A 280 -11.67 3.81 -16.27
N GLY A 281 -12.05 3.18 -17.39
CA GLY A 281 -13.00 2.06 -17.41
C GLY A 281 -12.41 0.88 -16.65
N ASP A 282 -11.22 0.45 -17.02
CA ASP A 282 -10.53 -0.67 -16.37
C ASP A 282 -10.13 -0.33 -14.94
N VAL A 283 -9.69 0.92 -14.65
CA VAL A 283 -9.40 1.35 -13.26
C VAL A 283 -10.60 1.10 -12.36
N ARG A 284 -11.80 1.47 -12.79
CA ARG A 284 -13.02 1.30 -11.98
C ARG A 284 -13.47 -0.15 -11.89
N ASP A 285 -13.37 -0.91 -12.98
CA ASP A 285 -13.73 -2.32 -12.99
C ASP A 285 -12.84 -3.15 -12.07
N ILE A 286 -11.52 -2.97 -12.17
CA ILE A 286 -10.55 -3.64 -11.29
C ILE A 286 -10.78 -3.24 -9.83
N HIS A 287 -10.96 -1.95 -9.56
CA HIS A 287 -11.18 -1.44 -8.21
C HIS A 287 -12.47 -2.00 -7.59
N ALA A 288 -13.57 -2.05 -8.35
CA ALA A 288 -14.83 -2.63 -7.86
C ALA A 288 -14.69 -4.09 -7.43
N LYS A 289 -13.95 -4.89 -8.22
CA LYS A 289 -13.66 -6.29 -7.88
C LYS A 289 -12.74 -6.42 -6.67
N LEU A 290 -11.72 -5.54 -6.55
CA LEU A 290 -10.87 -5.47 -5.37
C LEU A 290 -11.67 -5.12 -4.12
N LEU A 291 -12.61 -4.18 -4.17
CA LEU A 291 -13.42 -3.78 -3.01
C LEU A 291 -14.19 -4.95 -2.41
N VAL A 292 -14.68 -5.90 -3.23
CA VAL A 292 -15.33 -7.12 -2.73
C VAL A 292 -14.35 -7.95 -1.89
N MET A 293 -13.11 -8.12 -2.36
CA MET A 293 -12.08 -8.86 -1.62
C MET A 293 -11.63 -8.13 -0.36
N LEU A 294 -11.49 -6.80 -0.40
CA LEU A 294 -11.13 -6.01 0.79
C LEU A 294 -12.20 -6.14 1.88
N THR A 295 -13.48 -6.10 1.50
CA THR A 295 -14.60 -6.32 2.42
C THR A 295 -14.55 -7.74 2.99
N CYS A 296 -14.35 -8.75 2.13
CA CYS A 296 -14.22 -10.14 2.56
C CYS A 296 -13.10 -10.33 3.61
N GLU A 297 -11.95 -9.68 3.43
CA GLU A 297 -10.85 -9.76 4.41
C GLU A 297 -11.14 -9.07 5.74
N GLU A 298 -11.98 -8.04 5.75
CA GLU A 298 -12.42 -7.39 6.98
C GLU A 298 -13.39 -8.25 7.76
N GLU A 299 -14.29 -8.94 7.06
CA GLU A 299 -15.31 -9.79 7.67
C GLU A 299 -14.79 -11.18 8.04
N ILE A 300 -13.73 -11.66 7.37
CA ILE A 300 -13.14 -12.99 7.60
C ILE A 300 -11.69 -12.84 8.11
N PRO A 301 -11.48 -12.77 9.45
CA PRO A 301 -10.14 -12.65 10.01
C PRO A 301 -9.24 -13.80 9.57
N GLY A 302 -8.09 -13.46 9.00
CA GLY A 302 -7.11 -14.44 8.48
C GLY A 302 -7.23 -14.73 6.97
N ALA A 303 -8.24 -14.21 6.27
CA ALA A 303 -8.40 -14.40 4.83
C ALA A 303 -7.14 -13.96 4.04
N GLY A 304 -6.53 -12.82 4.38
CA GLY A 304 -5.30 -12.38 3.72
C GLY A 304 -4.13 -13.35 3.90
N ARG A 305 -3.97 -13.98 5.08
CA ARG A 305 -2.94 -15.01 5.30
C ARG A 305 -3.25 -16.30 4.57
N TYR A 306 -4.52 -16.71 4.55
CA TYR A 306 -4.97 -17.83 3.74
C TYR A 306 -4.61 -17.60 2.26
N LEU A 307 -4.89 -16.44 1.72
CA LEU A 307 -4.59 -16.09 0.33
C LEU A 307 -3.09 -16.07 0.02
N LEU A 308 -2.25 -15.52 0.92
CA LEU A 308 -0.80 -15.57 0.77
C LEU A 308 -0.29 -17.01 0.67
N HIS A 309 -0.80 -17.92 1.53
CA HIS A 309 -0.48 -19.32 1.47
C HIS A 309 -1.09 -20.04 0.26
N ARG A 310 -2.37 -19.82 -0.01
CA ARG A 310 -3.12 -20.38 -1.13
C ARG A 310 -2.48 -20.06 -2.49
N ARG A 311 -1.93 -18.85 -2.62
CA ARG A 311 -1.21 -18.41 -3.82
C ARG A 311 0.25 -18.89 -3.89
N GLY A 312 0.78 -19.52 -2.84
CA GLY A 312 2.15 -19.99 -2.77
C GLY A 312 3.19 -18.91 -2.44
N ILE A 313 2.74 -17.70 -2.05
CA ILE A 313 3.63 -16.62 -1.59
C ILE A 313 4.22 -16.98 -0.23
N PHE A 314 3.43 -17.59 0.66
CA PHE A 314 3.87 -18.12 1.94
C PHE A 314 3.79 -19.64 1.98
N ARG A 315 4.70 -20.27 2.73
CA ARG A 315 4.68 -21.71 3.00
C ARG A 315 3.61 -22.11 4.02
N THR A 316 3.16 -21.18 4.86
CA THR A 316 2.13 -21.38 5.87
C THR A 316 1.17 -20.19 5.93
N SER A 317 -0.07 -20.43 6.38
CA SER A 317 -1.02 -19.36 6.72
C SER A 317 -0.88 -18.88 8.17
N ARG A 318 0.14 -19.34 8.90
CA ARG A 318 0.31 -19.07 10.33
C ARG A 318 0.53 -17.58 10.61
N SER A 319 -0.09 -17.10 11.69
CA SER A 319 0.21 -15.79 12.30
C SER A 319 1.06 -15.96 13.56
N ARG A 320 1.57 -14.86 14.12
CA ARG A 320 2.22 -14.88 15.45
C ARG A 320 1.29 -15.43 16.54
N GLY A 321 -0.02 -15.22 16.42
CA GLY A 321 -1.02 -15.70 17.36
C GLY A 321 -1.42 -17.17 17.18
N GLY A 322 -0.90 -17.85 16.16
CA GLY A 322 -1.23 -19.24 15.87
C GLY A 322 -1.66 -19.48 14.42
N GLU A 323 -2.12 -20.67 14.16
CA GLU A 323 -2.59 -21.10 12.85
C GLU A 323 -3.92 -20.43 12.50
N VAL A 324 -4.06 -19.97 11.28
CA VAL A 324 -5.34 -19.46 10.75
C VAL A 324 -6.25 -20.65 10.48
N ARG A 325 -7.42 -20.63 11.11
CA ARG A 325 -8.45 -21.67 10.93
C ARG A 325 -9.69 -21.02 10.34
N LEU A 326 -9.99 -21.35 9.12
CA LEU A 326 -11.19 -20.93 8.41
C LEU A 326 -12.17 -22.10 8.31
N THR A 327 -13.46 -21.81 8.43
CA THR A 327 -14.53 -22.76 8.12
C THR A 327 -14.61 -22.96 6.60
N GLN A 328 -15.23 -24.07 6.16
CA GLN A 328 -15.42 -24.31 4.74
C GLN A 328 -16.22 -23.19 4.06
N VAL A 329 -17.26 -22.67 4.73
CA VAL A 329 -18.08 -21.55 4.23
C VAL A 329 -17.22 -20.29 4.00
N GLN A 330 -16.30 -19.98 4.92
CA GLN A 330 -15.37 -18.85 4.76
C GLN A 330 -14.39 -19.06 3.59
N ILE A 331 -13.87 -20.27 3.45
CA ILE A 331 -13.00 -20.62 2.31
C ILE A 331 -13.78 -20.50 0.99
N ASP A 332 -14.98 -21.05 0.91
CA ASP A 332 -15.82 -20.99 -0.27
C ASP A 332 -16.14 -19.55 -0.70
N GLU A 333 -16.39 -18.66 0.28
CA GLU A 333 -16.63 -17.23 0.05
C GLU A 333 -15.38 -16.52 -0.48
N ILE A 334 -14.22 -16.76 0.16
CA ILE A 334 -12.94 -16.20 -0.30
C ILE A 334 -12.63 -16.64 -1.74
N GLU A 335 -12.74 -17.94 -2.03
CA GLU A 335 -12.46 -18.50 -3.37
C GLU A 335 -13.50 -18.03 -4.41
N HIS A 336 -14.76 -17.82 -4.00
CA HIS A 336 -15.78 -17.26 -4.88
C HIS A 336 -15.41 -15.84 -5.33
N ASN A 337 -15.07 -14.99 -4.37
CA ASN A 337 -14.73 -13.60 -4.63
C ASN A 337 -13.41 -13.46 -5.38
N LEU A 338 -12.42 -14.33 -5.09
CA LEU A 338 -11.13 -14.35 -5.78
C LEU A 338 -11.27 -14.63 -7.27
N ARG A 339 -12.24 -15.48 -7.70
CA ARG A 339 -12.51 -15.72 -9.13
C ARG A 339 -12.83 -14.46 -9.91
N GLY A 340 -13.41 -13.45 -9.27
CA GLY A 340 -13.63 -12.14 -9.88
C GLY A 340 -12.35 -11.43 -10.32
N LEU A 341 -11.20 -11.79 -9.75
CA LEU A 341 -9.89 -11.22 -10.03
C LEU A 341 -8.99 -12.09 -10.92
N GLU A 342 -9.42 -13.31 -11.32
CA GLU A 342 -8.58 -14.29 -12.04
C GLU A 342 -7.88 -13.70 -13.28
N ALA A 343 -8.53 -12.80 -14.01
CA ALA A 343 -7.95 -12.16 -15.18
C ALA A 343 -6.70 -11.30 -14.88
N TYR A 344 -6.48 -10.93 -13.63
CA TYR A 344 -5.39 -10.05 -13.18
C TYR A 344 -4.37 -10.79 -12.31
N LEU A 345 -4.68 -12.04 -11.89
CA LEU A 345 -3.78 -12.82 -11.05
C LEU A 345 -2.66 -13.42 -11.88
N LEU A 346 -1.42 -13.14 -11.51
CA LEU A 346 -0.24 -13.76 -12.10
C LEU A 346 0.13 -15.07 -11.36
N PRO A 347 0.68 -16.06 -12.04
CA PRO A 347 1.28 -17.20 -11.37
C PRO A 347 2.47 -16.73 -10.51
N VAL A 348 2.53 -17.22 -9.26
CA VAL A 348 3.65 -16.91 -8.35
C VAL A 348 4.91 -17.63 -8.86
N PRO A 349 6.09 -16.96 -8.87
CA PRO A 349 7.33 -17.59 -9.31
C PRO A 349 7.65 -18.87 -8.53
N SER A 350 8.27 -19.83 -9.19
CA SER A 350 8.77 -21.03 -8.50
C SER A 350 9.93 -20.64 -7.57
N ARG A 351 9.91 -21.15 -6.34
CA ARG A 351 11.03 -20.94 -5.41
C ARG A 351 12.29 -21.60 -5.98
N ARG A 352 13.39 -20.89 -5.97
CA ARG A 352 14.68 -21.49 -6.31
C ARG A 352 15.04 -22.51 -5.23
N ALA A 353 15.45 -23.70 -5.66
CA ALA A 353 15.90 -24.76 -4.78
C ALA A 353 17.19 -24.39 -4.05
#